data_5af22cda34bd80093cd2deed4356fb56
#
_entry.id   5af22cda34bd80093cd2deed4356fb56
#
_cell.length_a   1.000
_cell.length_b   1.000
_cell.length_c   1.000
_cell.angle_alpha   90.00
_cell.angle_beta   90.00
_cell.angle_gamma   90.00
#
_symmetry.space_group_name_H-M   'P 1'
#
loop_
_entity.id
_entity.type
_entity.pdbx_description
1 polymer ?
#
loop_
_entity_poly.entity_id
_entity_poly.type
_entity_poly.pdbx_seq_one_letter_code
_entity_poly.pdbx_strand_id
1 'polypeptide(L)'
;AMIGTLLVVSATTLAIRMTRQVEDRTERVSKTQARMERIRAALHAHAASQGRLPCPANGAQDTGLAVPVAAAVMCTHRDGTVPWVSLGLQAEDALDGWGHKISYRVPDSFVQVDSVKSSNSSTAGLKVKDYLVDRYKLAWVLISHGASGLGAWRVFLPQMALPGAGGNEWDNTQAAPVEFLRRGEALV
;
A
#
# COMPACT_ATOMS: atom_id res chain seq x y z
N ALA A 1 -22.64 -36.92 -33.59
CA ALA A 1 -21.35 -36.21 -33.80
C ALA A 1 -21.43 -34.71 -33.37
N MET A 2 -22.61 -34.06 -33.36
CA MET A 2 -22.73 -32.63 -32.99
C MET A 2 -22.54 -32.30 -31.50
N ILE A 3 -22.83 -33.18 -30.58
CA ILE A 3 -22.74 -32.94 -29.14
C ILE A 3 -21.28 -32.90 -28.65
N GLY A 4 -20.41 -33.72 -29.23
CA GLY A 4 -18.99 -33.76 -28.84
C GLY A 4 -18.22 -32.52 -29.21
N THR A 5 -18.51 -31.88 -30.34
CA THR A 5 -17.85 -30.64 -30.79
C THR A 5 -18.23 -29.45 -29.91
N LEU A 6 -19.47 -29.37 -29.42
CA LEU A 6 -19.94 -28.30 -28.54
C LEU A 6 -19.24 -28.32 -27.17
N LEU A 7 -19.02 -29.52 -26.60
CA LEU A 7 -18.34 -29.69 -25.31
C LEU A 7 -16.84 -29.32 -25.40
N VAL A 8 -16.16 -29.65 -26.48
CA VAL A 8 -14.73 -29.29 -26.67
C VAL A 8 -14.56 -27.78 -26.80
N VAL A 9 -15.42 -27.12 -27.56
CA VAL A 9 -15.39 -25.65 -27.74
C VAL A 9 -15.63 -24.93 -26.42
N SER A 10 -16.57 -25.41 -25.60
CA SER A 10 -16.83 -24.80 -24.29
C SER A 10 -15.68 -24.98 -23.29
N ALA A 11 -15.04 -26.14 -23.27
CA ALA A 11 -13.88 -26.41 -22.41
C ALA A 11 -12.66 -25.57 -22.79
N THR A 12 -12.36 -25.43 -24.09
CA THR A 12 -11.24 -24.59 -24.56
C THR A 12 -11.46 -23.12 -24.30
N THR A 13 -12.68 -22.58 -24.47
CA THR A 13 -12.98 -21.18 -24.15
C THR A 13 -12.87 -20.90 -22.66
N LEU A 14 -13.26 -21.84 -21.80
CA LEU A 14 -13.11 -21.69 -20.34
C LEU A 14 -11.63 -21.68 -19.94
N ALA A 15 -10.82 -22.60 -20.48
CA ALA A 15 -9.39 -22.67 -20.21
C ALA A 15 -8.68 -21.37 -20.63
N ILE A 16 -8.96 -20.83 -21.81
CA ILE A 16 -8.39 -19.55 -22.28
C ILE A 16 -8.77 -18.39 -21.36
N ARG A 17 -10.01 -18.33 -20.88
CA ARG A 17 -10.45 -17.28 -19.94
C ARG A 17 -9.73 -17.37 -18.60
N MET A 18 -9.56 -18.58 -18.06
CA MET A 18 -8.83 -18.79 -16.82
C MET A 18 -7.37 -18.38 -16.95
N THR A 19 -6.69 -18.76 -18.04
CA THR A 19 -5.30 -18.39 -18.27
C THR A 19 -5.14 -16.86 -18.33
N ARG A 20 -5.99 -16.16 -19.07
CA ARG A 20 -5.96 -14.70 -19.15
C ARG A 20 -6.18 -14.03 -17.79
N GLN A 21 -7.10 -14.53 -16.97
CA GLN A 21 -7.33 -13.98 -15.62
C GLN A 21 -6.11 -14.13 -14.71
N VAL A 22 -5.40 -15.25 -14.81
CA VAL A 22 -4.16 -15.49 -14.04
C VAL A 22 -3.05 -14.55 -14.52
N GLU A 23 -2.87 -14.40 -15.84
CA GLU A 23 -1.90 -13.49 -16.43
C GLU A 23 -2.16 -12.03 -16.02
N ASP A 24 -3.40 -11.56 -16.15
CA ASP A 24 -3.80 -10.21 -15.74
C ASP A 24 -3.54 -9.94 -14.26
N ARG A 25 -3.82 -10.93 -13.40
CA ARG A 25 -3.57 -10.82 -11.96
C ARG A 25 -2.07 -10.76 -11.66
N THR A 26 -1.29 -11.61 -12.30
CA THR A 26 0.17 -11.65 -12.10
C THR A 26 0.81 -10.33 -12.54
N GLU A 27 0.39 -9.78 -13.67
CA GLU A 27 0.83 -8.48 -14.15
C GLU A 27 0.52 -7.36 -13.15
N ARG A 28 -0.70 -7.32 -12.61
CA ARG A 28 -1.11 -6.32 -11.60
C ARG A 28 -0.30 -6.43 -10.33
N VAL A 29 -0.04 -7.64 -9.83
CA VAL A 29 0.82 -7.88 -8.67
C VAL A 29 2.25 -7.41 -8.93
N SER A 30 2.83 -7.81 -10.06
CA SER A 30 4.19 -7.40 -10.46
C SER A 30 4.31 -5.87 -10.57
N LYS A 31 3.32 -5.22 -11.19
CA LYS A 31 3.25 -3.76 -11.30
C LYS A 31 3.17 -3.10 -9.92
N THR A 32 2.38 -3.64 -9.01
CA THR A 32 2.28 -3.15 -7.63
C THR A 32 3.62 -3.24 -6.92
N GLN A 33 4.28 -4.40 -7.00
CA GLN A 33 5.59 -4.62 -6.37
C GLN A 33 6.64 -3.63 -6.91
N ALA A 34 6.74 -3.47 -8.22
CA ALA A 34 7.67 -2.53 -8.83
C ALA A 34 7.43 -1.08 -8.38
N ARG A 35 6.17 -0.67 -8.22
CA ARG A 35 5.81 0.65 -7.72
C ARG A 35 6.15 0.81 -6.24
N MET A 36 5.85 -0.19 -5.42
CA MET A 36 6.21 -0.19 -4.00
C MET A 36 7.73 -0.10 -3.80
N GLU A 37 8.53 -0.74 -4.64
CA GLU A 37 9.99 -0.62 -4.58
C GLU A 37 10.46 0.80 -4.96
N ARG A 38 9.84 1.45 -5.94
CA ARG A 38 10.14 2.86 -6.26
C ARG A 38 9.78 3.79 -5.10
N ILE A 39 8.61 3.60 -4.49
CA ILE A 39 8.20 4.37 -3.30
C ILE A 39 9.21 4.15 -2.17
N ARG A 40 9.62 2.90 -1.93
CA ARG A 40 10.62 2.56 -0.91
C ARG A 40 11.93 3.30 -1.14
N ALA A 41 12.44 3.29 -2.37
CA ALA A 41 13.66 3.99 -2.72
C ALA A 41 13.53 5.52 -2.51
N ALA A 42 12.40 6.11 -2.89
CA ALA A 42 12.11 7.53 -2.69
C ALA A 42 12.00 7.90 -1.20
N LEU A 43 11.38 7.06 -0.36
CA LEU A 43 11.33 7.25 1.09
C LEU A 43 12.72 7.20 1.72
N HIS A 44 13.58 6.28 1.30
CA HIS A 44 14.98 6.24 1.75
C HIS A 44 15.75 7.49 1.33
N ALA A 45 15.61 7.93 0.08
CA ALA A 45 16.26 9.13 -0.41
C ALA A 45 15.79 10.39 0.35
N HIS A 46 14.49 10.51 0.60
CA HIS A 46 13.91 11.59 1.40
C HIS A 46 14.45 11.58 2.84
N ALA A 47 14.47 10.41 3.48
CA ALA A 47 15.00 10.26 4.83
C ALA A 47 16.49 10.64 4.91
N ALA A 48 17.28 10.24 3.92
CA ALA A 48 18.71 10.56 3.85
C ALA A 48 18.95 12.08 3.66
N SER A 49 18.15 12.74 2.81
CA SER A 49 18.30 14.17 2.51
C SER A 49 17.70 15.08 3.58
N GLN A 50 16.52 14.73 4.11
CA GLN A 50 15.77 15.56 5.04
C GLN A 50 15.96 15.18 6.51
N GLY A 51 16.59 14.05 6.80
CA GLY A 51 16.75 13.53 8.17
C GLY A 51 15.43 13.09 8.83
N ARG A 52 14.35 12.98 8.07
CA ARG A 52 13.01 12.60 8.51
C ARG A 52 12.22 11.94 7.39
N LEU A 53 11.12 11.30 7.73
CA LEU A 53 10.14 10.82 6.75
C LEU A 53 9.07 11.88 6.47
N PRO A 54 8.44 11.89 5.29
CA PRO A 54 7.32 12.78 5.01
C PRO A 54 6.05 12.28 5.72
N CYS A 55 5.16 13.19 6.04
CA CYS A 55 3.80 12.82 6.47
C CYS A 55 3.01 12.21 5.30
N PRO A 56 2.01 11.36 5.58
CA PRO A 56 1.10 10.89 4.56
C PRO A 56 0.36 12.03 3.85
N ALA A 57 0.03 11.82 2.58
CA ALA A 57 -0.88 12.69 1.86
C ALA A 57 -2.33 12.41 2.30
N ASN A 58 -3.20 13.42 2.18
CA ASN A 58 -4.63 13.23 2.39
C ASN A 58 -5.22 12.32 1.31
N GLY A 59 -5.73 11.16 1.71
CA GLY A 59 -6.30 10.18 0.78
C GLY A 59 -7.49 10.70 -0.02
N ALA A 60 -8.29 11.60 0.57
CA ALA A 60 -9.45 12.20 -0.08
C ALA A 60 -9.09 13.24 -1.16
N GLN A 61 -7.82 13.64 -1.23
CA GLN A 61 -7.33 14.63 -2.19
C GLN A 61 -6.32 13.99 -3.14
N ASP A 62 -6.21 14.53 -4.35
CA ASP A 62 -5.28 14.05 -5.38
C ASP A 62 -4.03 14.96 -5.50
N THR A 63 -3.72 15.70 -4.45
CA THR A 63 -2.57 16.62 -4.44
C THR A 63 -1.22 15.91 -4.38
N GLY A 64 -1.16 14.73 -3.77
CA GLY A 64 0.09 14.00 -3.54
C GLY A 64 1.10 14.71 -2.64
N LEU A 65 0.68 15.76 -1.93
CA LEU A 65 1.52 16.49 -0.99
C LEU A 65 1.43 15.89 0.41
N ALA A 66 2.55 15.82 1.10
CA ALA A 66 2.57 15.51 2.53
C ALA A 66 1.75 16.52 3.33
N VAL A 67 1.05 16.11 4.38
CA VAL A 67 0.25 17.02 5.20
C VAL A 67 0.60 16.86 6.69
N PRO A 68 1.36 17.80 7.24
CA PRO A 68 1.92 19.01 6.61
C PRO A 68 3.14 18.70 5.72
N VAL A 69 3.44 19.59 4.79
CA VAL A 69 4.63 19.50 3.93
C VAL A 69 5.92 19.70 4.72
N ALA A 70 5.93 20.64 5.65
CA ALA A 70 7.05 20.91 6.53
C ALA A 70 7.22 19.82 7.60
N ALA A 71 8.38 19.83 8.25
CA ALA A 71 8.60 18.99 9.43
C ALA A 71 7.57 19.33 10.53
N ALA A 72 7.04 18.31 11.17
CA ALA A 72 6.01 18.44 12.19
C ALA A 72 6.31 17.55 13.40
N VAL A 73 5.70 17.87 14.53
CA VAL A 73 5.73 16.99 15.71
C VAL A 73 4.88 15.75 15.47
N MET A 74 3.77 15.92 14.73
CA MET A 74 2.86 14.84 14.31
C MET A 74 2.25 15.16 12.95
N CYS A 75 1.85 14.14 12.24
CA CYS A 75 1.13 14.29 10.98
C CYS A 75 -0.35 14.61 11.22
N THR A 76 -0.95 15.43 10.34
CA THR A 76 -2.39 15.72 10.36
C THR A 76 -3.20 14.45 10.13
N HIS A 77 -2.71 13.59 9.23
CA HIS A 77 -3.33 12.31 8.92
C HIS A 77 -2.31 11.20 9.20
N ARG A 78 -2.64 10.29 10.11
CA ARG A 78 -1.81 9.11 10.38
C ARG A 78 -2.03 8.01 9.36
N ASP A 79 -3.22 7.97 8.81
CA ASP A 79 -3.68 7.06 7.74
C ASP A 79 -3.96 7.86 6.48
N GLY A 80 -2.96 7.92 5.68
CA GLY A 80 -3.05 8.59 4.39
C GLY A 80 -2.52 7.71 3.27
N THR A 81 -2.25 8.37 2.18
CA THR A 81 -1.68 7.77 0.98
C THR A 81 -0.25 8.23 0.76
N VAL A 82 0.44 7.59 -0.17
CA VAL A 82 1.81 7.96 -0.54
C VAL A 82 1.85 9.43 -0.98
N PRO A 83 2.71 10.27 -0.34
CA PRO A 83 2.87 11.68 -0.72
C PRO A 83 3.79 11.81 -1.93
N TRP A 84 3.32 11.36 -3.10
CA TRP A 84 4.12 11.17 -4.30
C TRP A 84 4.78 12.46 -4.81
N VAL A 85 4.11 13.63 -4.72
CA VAL A 85 4.73 14.93 -5.06
C VAL A 85 5.88 15.27 -4.12
N SER A 86 5.68 15.09 -2.81
CA SER A 86 6.74 15.37 -1.81
C SER A 86 7.93 14.41 -1.94
N LEU A 87 7.72 13.24 -2.54
CA LEU A 87 8.76 12.25 -2.82
C LEU A 87 9.38 12.40 -4.21
N GLY A 88 8.92 13.34 -5.05
CA GLY A 88 9.38 13.50 -6.42
C GLY A 88 9.00 12.34 -7.36
N LEU A 89 7.92 11.64 -7.05
CA LEU A 89 7.36 10.55 -7.84
C LEU A 89 6.24 11.05 -8.76
N GLN A 90 5.84 10.21 -9.71
CA GLN A 90 4.65 10.43 -10.52
C GLN A 90 3.38 9.92 -9.79
N ALA A 91 2.22 10.46 -10.15
CA ALA A 91 0.95 10.05 -9.55
C ALA A 91 0.68 8.55 -9.72
N GLU A 92 1.05 7.99 -10.86
CA GLU A 92 0.89 6.57 -11.18
C GLU A 92 1.72 5.65 -10.28
N ASP A 93 2.86 6.13 -9.75
CA ASP A 93 3.71 5.36 -8.85
C ASP A 93 3.03 5.15 -7.48
N ALA A 94 2.11 6.03 -7.10
CA ALA A 94 1.34 5.94 -5.87
C ALA A 94 0.07 5.07 -5.97
N LEU A 95 -0.15 4.43 -7.12
CA LEU A 95 -1.28 3.53 -7.35
C LEU A 95 -0.82 2.07 -7.38
N ASP A 96 -1.67 1.17 -6.91
CA ASP A 96 -1.44 -0.27 -7.10
C ASP A 96 -1.83 -0.74 -8.52
N GLY A 97 -1.66 -2.01 -8.81
CA GLY A 97 -1.99 -2.60 -10.12
C GLY A 97 -3.47 -2.61 -10.44
N TRP A 98 -4.34 -2.36 -9.47
CA TRP A 98 -5.79 -2.25 -9.62
C TRP A 98 -6.26 -0.79 -9.71
N GLY A 99 -5.34 0.17 -9.61
CA GLY A 99 -5.64 1.61 -9.69
C GLY A 99 -6.05 2.24 -8.35
N HIS A 100 -5.89 1.54 -7.24
CA HIS A 100 -6.14 2.09 -5.91
C HIS A 100 -4.90 2.83 -5.41
N LYS A 101 -5.09 3.91 -4.64
CA LYS A 101 -3.99 4.59 -3.98
C LYS A 101 -3.35 3.68 -2.94
N ILE A 102 -2.03 3.56 -2.98
CA ILE A 102 -1.25 2.83 -1.98
C ILE A 102 -1.31 3.62 -0.67
N SER A 103 -1.77 2.98 0.40
CA SER A 103 -1.79 3.57 1.73
C SER A 103 -0.38 3.62 2.31
N TYR A 104 -0.08 4.70 3.02
CA TYR A 104 1.21 4.95 3.67
C TYR A 104 0.99 5.30 5.13
N ARG A 105 1.73 4.62 6.01
CA ARG A 105 1.72 4.83 7.44
C ARG A 105 3.12 5.11 7.95
N VAL A 106 3.24 6.10 8.82
CA VAL A 106 4.51 6.50 9.46
C VAL A 106 4.24 6.89 10.90
N PRO A 107 5.05 6.44 11.88
CA PRO A 107 4.97 6.90 13.26
C PRO A 107 5.40 8.36 13.37
N ASP A 108 4.76 9.14 14.25
CA ASP A 108 5.09 10.54 14.47
C ASP A 108 6.56 10.76 14.88
N SER A 109 7.17 9.77 15.52
CA SER A 109 8.60 9.81 15.90
C SER A 109 9.56 9.90 14.71
N PHE A 110 9.13 9.53 13.49
CA PHE A 110 9.99 9.57 12.30
C PHE A 110 9.74 10.78 11.38
N VAL A 111 8.76 11.62 11.69
CA VAL A 111 8.46 12.81 10.88
C VAL A 111 9.06 14.11 11.44
N GLN A 112 9.61 14.06 12.64
CA GLN A 112 10.24 15.19 13.31
C GLN A 112 11.61 15.49 12.69
N VAL A 113 12.08 16.73 12.86
CA VAL A 113 13.40 17.14 12.39
C VAL A 113 14.48 16.21 12.96
N ASP A 114 15.40 15.80 12.09
CA ASP A 114 16.54 14.92 12.43
C ASP A 114 16.19 13.60 13.13
N SER A 115 14.93 13.19 13.07
CA SER A 115 14.44 11.99 13.75
C SER A 115 15.08 10.70 13.25
N VAL A 116 15.51 10.65 11.99
CA VAL A 116 16.20 9.48 11.41
C VAL A 116 17.67 9.43 11.81
N LYS A 117 18.28 10.60 12.08
CA LYS A 117 19.69 10.71 12.49
C LYS A 117 19.87 10.44 13.98
N SER A 118 18.93 10.84 14.80
CA SER A 118 18.95 10.54 16.22
C SER A 118 18.52 9.09 16.42
N SER A 119 19.49 8.20 16.55
CA SER A 119 19.28 6.76 16.74
C SER A 119 18.58 6.35 18.04
N ASN A 120 17.80 7.21 18.65
CA ASN A 120 16.91 6.89 19.75
C ASN A 120 15.67 6.08 19.26
N SER A 121 15.96 5.03 18.52
CA SER A 121 15.00 4.06 18.00
C SER A 121 14.37 3.15 19.08
N SER A 122 14.42 3.55 20.33
CA SER A 122 13.77 2.79 21.40
C SER A 122 12.26 2.94 21.42
N THR A 123 11.70 3.86 20.64
CA THR A 123 10.29 4.24 20.72
C THR A 123 9.50 3.71 19.53
N ALA A 124 8.51 2.91 19.83
CA ALA A 124 7.27 2.61 19.09
C ALA A 124 7.33 2.74 17.54
N GLY A 125 8.05 1.85 16.87
CA GLY A 125 7.87 1.60 15.44
C GLY A 125 6.59 0.80 15.16
N LEU A 126 6.16 0.81 13.91
CA LEU A 126 5.05 -0.02 13.45
C LEU A 126 5.45 -1.51 13.47
N LYS A 127 4.45 -2.37 13.55
CA LYS A 127 4.62 -3.83 13.51
C LYS A 127 3.90 -4.38 12.30
N VAL A 128 4.50 -5.36 11.64
CA VAL A 128 3.82 -6.16 10.62
C VAL A 128 3.91 -7.61 11.06
N LYS A 129 2.77 -8.22 11.27
CA LYS A 129 2.64 -9.67 11.45
C LYS A 129 2.57 -10.36 10.11
N ASP A 130 3.46 -11.29 9.90
CA ASP A 130 3.47 -12.19 8.76
C ASP A 130 3.38 -13.63 9.29
N TYR A 131 2.80 -14.56 8.52
CA TYR A 131 2.70 -15.97 8.91
C TYR A 131 4.06 -16.61 9.27
N LEU A 132 5.16 -16.08 8.74
CA LEU A 132 6.49 -16.65 8.92
C LEU A 132 7.37 -15.85 9.90
N VAL A 133 7.29 -14.54 9.91
CA VAL A 133 8.16 -13.68 10.73
C VAL A 133 7.47 -12.37 11.07
N ASP A 134 7.30 -12.10 12.34
CA ASP A 134 6.85 -10.80 12.82
C ASP A 134 7.97 -9.77 12.65
N ARG A 135 7.64 -8.65 12.03
CA ARG A 135 8.54 -7.51 11.86
C ARG A 135 8.16 -6.40 12.82
N TYR A 136 9.12 -5.96 13.61
CA TYR A 136 8.94 -4.94 14.64
C TYR A 136 9.77 -3.70 14.32
N LYS A 137 9.38 -2.56 14.89
CA LYS A 137 10.09 -1.27 14.81
C LYS A 137 10.27 -0.77 13.37
N LEU A 138 9.24 -0.93 12.56
CA LEU A 138 9.24 -0.42 11.19
C LEU A 138 9.03 1.10 11.18
N ALA A 139 9.83 1.80 10.38
CA ALA A 139 9.73 3.24 10.21
C ALA A 139 8.52 3.65 9.35
N TRP A 140 8.04 2.78 8.48
CA TRP A 140 6.82 2.97 7.70
C TRP A 140 6.23 1.63 7.26
N VAL A 141 4.96 1.70 6.82
CA VAL A 141 4.26 0.59 6.17
C VAL A 141 3.58 1.11 4.90
N LEU A 142 3.70 0.35 3.81
CA LEU A 142 2.96 0.54 2.56
C LEU A 142 1.92 -0.56 2.44
N ILE A 143 0.68 -0.20 2.07
CA ILE A 143 -0.42 -1.14 1.93
C ILE A 143 -1.04 -0.98 0.55
N SER A 144 -1.01 -2.06 -0.26
CA SER A 144 -1.89 -2.21 -1.40
C SER A 144 -3.14 -2.95 -0.97
N HIS A 145 -4.29 -2.47 -1.38
CA HIS A 145 -5.58 -3.08 -1.07
C HIS A 145 -5.98 -4.17 -2.08
N GLY A 146 -5.11 -4.44 -3.05
CA GLY A 146 -5.27 -5.55 -3.99
C GLY A 146 -6.58 -5.49 -4.79
N ALA A 147 -7.05 -6.66 -5.19
CA ALA A 147 -8.23 -6.79 -6.05
C ALA A 147 -9.55 -6.41 -5.35
N SER A 148 -9.66 -6.58 -4.03
CA SER A 148 -10.85 -6.18 -3.27
C SER A 148 -11.01 -4.67 -3.21
N GLY A 149 -9.89 -3.96 -3.09
CA GLY A 149 -9.86 -2.52 -2.92
C GLY A 149 -10.54 -2.00 -1.65
N LEU A 150 -10.96 -2.90 -0.75
CA LEU A 150 -11.69 -2.49 0.45
C LEU A 150 -10.85 -1.58 1.33
N GLY A 151 -11.42 -0.44 1.72
CA GLY A 151 -10.73 0.61 2.49
C GLY A 151 -9.75 1.47 1.67
N ALA A 152 -9.55 1.18 0.39
CA ALA A 152 -8.65 1.95 -0.46
C ALA A 152 -9.21 3.34 -0.79
N TRP A 153 -8.34 4.32 -0.87
CA TRP A 153 -8.62 5.58 -1.52
C TRP A 153 -8.50 5.46 -3.04
N ARG A 154 -9.37 6.15 -3.77
CA ARG A 154 -9.40 6.17 -5.23
C ARG A 154 -9.07 7.54 -5.79
N VAL A 155 -8.64 7.58 -7.05
CA VAL A 155 -8.41 8.84 -7.76
C VAL A 155 -9.75 9.46 -8.14
N PHE A 156 -9.98 10.72 -7.76
CA PHE A 156 -11.22 11.50 -8.01
C PHE A 156 -12.53 10.84 -7.55
N LEU A 157 -12.45 9.82 -6.72
CA LEU A 157 -13.62 9.08 -6.24
C LEU A 157 -13.55 8.93 -4.72
N PRO A 158 -14.69 8.72 -4.04
CA PRO A 158 -14.68 8.47 -2.60
C PRO A 158 -13.91 7.19 -2.25
N GLN A 159 -13.50 7.09 -1.00
CA GLN A 159 -12.91 5.86 -0.47
C GLN A 159 -13.81 4.66 -0.71
N MET A 160 -13.21 3.52 -0.99
CA MET A 160 -13.95 2.25 -1.06
C MET A 160 -14.55 1.90 0.29
N ALA A 161 -15.63 1.13 0.28
CA ALA A 161 -16.21 0.62 1.51
C ALA A 161 -15.16 -0.06 2.39
N LEU A 162 -15.27 0.13 3.70
CA LEU A 162 -14.40 -0.58 4.63
C LEU A 162 -14.74 -2.07 4.61
N PRO A 163 -13.74 -2.94 4.82
CA PRO A 163 -13.99 -4.37 4.96
C PRO A 163 -14.85 -4.66 6.20
N GLY A 164 -15.51 -5.80 6.22
CA GLY A 164 -16.26 -6.27 7.39
C GLY A 164 -15.35 -6.48 8.60
N ALA A 165 -15.85 -6.20 9.79
CA ALA A 165 -15.11 -6.36 11.04
C ALA A 165 -14.60 -7.80 11.24
N GLY A 166 -13.41 -7.94 11.84
CA GLY A 166 -12.84 -9.22 12.25
C GLY A 166 -11.96 -9.92 11.20
N GLY A 167 -11.58 -9.23 10.12
CA GLY A 167 -10.60 -9.75 9.15
C GLY A 167 -9.32 -8.92 9.09
N ASN A 168 -8.24 -9.51 8.56
CA ASN A 168 -6.95 -8.83 8.41
C ASN A 168 -7.05 -7.52 7.62
N GLU A 169 -7.94 -7.45 6.61
CA GLU A 169 -8.20 -6.22 5.87
C GLU A 169 -8.82 -5.14 6.76
N TRP A 170 -9.73 -5.53 7.66
CA TRP A 170 -10.30 -4.60 8.65
C TRP A 170 -9.23 -4.05 9.59
N ASP A 171 -8.40 -4.91 10.16
CA ASP A 171 -7.34 -4.50 11.09
C ASP A 171 -6.38 -3.50 10.44
N ASN A 172 -6.04 -3.73 9.16
CA ASN A 172 -5.16 -2.84 8.39
C ASN A 172 -5.80 -1.49 8.02
N THR A 173 -7.12 -1.36 8.09
CA THR A 173 -7.83 -0.11 7.76
C THR A 173 -8.12 0.77 8.98
N GLN A 174 -7.83 0.29 10.21
CA GLN A 174 -8.09 1.06 11.42
C GLN A 174 -7.23 2.31 11.52
N ALA A 175 -7.80 3.39 12.05
CA ALA A 175 -7.18 4.72 12.05
C ALA A 175 -5.88 4.85 12.88
N ALA A 176 -5.60 3.92 13.76
CA ALA A 176 -4.37 3.89 14.55
C ALA A 176 -3.85 2.47 14.82
N PRO A 177 -3.73 1.59 13.83
CA PRO A 177 -3.10 0.31 14.08
C PRO A 177 -1.61 0.53 14.33
N VAL A 178 -1.13 0.01 15.44
CA VAL A 178 0.32 -0.13 15.69
C VAL A 178 0.81 -1.40 15.00
N GLU A 179 -0.10 -2.30 14.66
CA GLU A 179 0.16 -3.62 14.12
C GLU A 179 -0.63 -3.87 12.84
N PHE A 180 0.05 -4.28 11.78
CA PHE A 180 -0.52 -4.61 10.48
C PHE A 180 -0.38 -6.10 10.21
N LEU A 181 -1.36 -6.68 9.55
CA LEU A 181 -1.38 -8.08 9.17
C LEU A 181 -1.09 -8.22 7.67
N ARG A 182 -0.03 -8.94 7.34
CA ARG A 182 0.28 -9.31 5.97
C ARG A 182 -0.45 -10.61 5.63
N ARG A 183 -1.25 -10.59 4.59
CA ARG A 183 -1.78 -11.81 4.00
C ARG A 183 -0.64 -12.46 3.22
N GLY A 184 -0.19 -13.63 3.67
CA GLY A 184 0.69 -14.46 2.85
C GLY A 184 -0.05 -14.73 1.54
N GLU A 185 0.48 -14.24 0.41
CA GLU A 185 0.05 -14.78 -0.86
C GLU A 185 0.53 -16.24 -0.89
N ALA A 186 -0.41 -17.16 -0.80
CA ALA A 186 -0.14 -18.51 -1.24
C ALA A 186 0.20 -18.41 -2.74
N LEU A 187 1.48 -18.48 -3.04
CA LEU A 187 1.94 -18.83 -4.39
C LEU A 187 1.45 -20.26 -4.61
N VAL A 188 0.33 -20.39 -5.29
CA VAL A 188 -0.10 -21.66 -5.89
C VAL A 188 0.43 -21.67 -7.32
#